data_5744b39b1a4613d8671ad1ae40fff7b3
#
_entry.id   5744b39b1a4613d8671ad1ae40fff7b3
#
_cell.length_a   1.000
_cell.length_b   1.000
_cell.length_c   1.000
_cell.angle_alpha   90.00
_cell.angle_beta   90.00
_cell.angle_gamma   90.00
#
_symmetry.space_group_name_H-M   'P 1'
#
loop_
_entity.id
_entity.type
_entity.pdbx_description
1 polymer ?
#
loop_
_entity_poly.entity_id
_entity_poly.type
_entity_poly.pdbx_seq_one_letter_code
_entity_poly.pdbx_strand_id
1 'polypeptide(L)'
;MINLHQDYIPLIKIHPSYAVCYSEYCGERTRSRSDNCNENLIRNKHTGEMSKKAVKRLYVALDWMLLCARKKSADHVIRSGSFNFKLSMLTLTLPAAQMHTDLYIKKMMLNEFLTIARKKYNLQNYIWKAEKQGNGNIHFHLILDKYIFYKDINRIWNNILGTHGYINKYKENQENKHALGFAFDKSTNKRWNKTAQLKAYKNGVRTHWQQPTATTDIHSLKKITNAKAYLGKYVTKNPDVNTEVSKYTEMYKRVHKVESVPFAEYQEIKTEVKRKLSVQGNLWYISQSLSKLKGICIEITNEVGAELNAFRKKFKDKVLYKDYCAIYKFSLKDIFKLGYTKIGGIVKDYILGLRSVFYPPGELTFSPLGIPLPLFD
;
A
#
# COMPACT_ATOMS: atom_id res chain seq x y z
N MET A 1 -13.91 52.03 -6.06
CA MET A 1 -14.27 50.63 -5.74
C MET A 1 -13.55 49.73 -6.74
N ILE A 2 -12.48 49.09 -6.34
CA ILE A 2 -11.74 48.16 -7.20
C ILE A 2 -12.61 46.91 -7.30
N ASN A 3 -13.05 46.57 -8.51
CA ASN A 3 -13.81 45.35 -8.78
C ASN A 3 -12.92 44.12 -8.55
N LEU A 4 -12.81 43.70 -7.31
CA LEU A 4 -12.01 42.52 -6.85
C LEU A 4 -12.59 41.16 -7.31
N HIS A 5 -13.70 41.14 -8.06
CA HIS A 5 -14.43 39.91 -8.38
C HIS A 5 -14.16 39.33 -9.77
N GLN A 6 -13.48 40.04 -10.68
CA GLN A 6 -13.25 39.54 -12.07
C GLN A 6 -12.06 38.59 -12.21
N ASP A 7 -11.11 38.60 -11.28
CA ASP A 7 -9.87 37.82 -11.40
C ASP A 7 -9.88 36.46 -10.68
N TYR A 8 -10.99 36.05 -10.08
CA TYR A 8 -11.09 34.81 -9.32
C TYR A 8 -12.23 33.93 -9.80
N ILE A 9 -11.91 32.70 -10.19
CA ILE A 9 -12.90 31.68 -10.56
C ILE A 9 -13.12 30.76 -9.35
N PRO A 10 -14.36 30.57 -8.90
CA PRO A 10 -14.68 29.62 -7.84
C PRO A 10 -14.61 28.19 -8.38
N LEU A 11 -13.76 27.38 -7.80
CA LEU A 11 -13.51 25.99 -8.23
C LEU A 11 -13.80 25.01 -7.11
N ILE A 12 -14.30 23.84 -7.50
CA ILE A 12 -14.31 22.66 -6.63
C ILE A 12 -13.40 21.59 -7.18
N LYS A 13 -12.47 21.12 -6.37
CA LYS A 13 -11.61 19.97 -6.66
C LYS A 13 -12.08 18.75 -5.90
N ILE A 14 -12.59 17.78 -6.62
CA ILE A 14 -13.20 16.56 -6.07
C ILE A 14 -12.16 15.45 -6.04
N HIS A 15 -11.93 14.91 -4.85
CA HIS A 15 -11.13 13.72 -4.59
C HIS A 15 -12.05 12.55 -4.18
N PRO A 16 -11.58 11.29 -4.15
CA PRO A 16 -12.42 10.15 -3.85
C PRO A 16 -13.17 10.20 -2.51
N SER A 17 -12.64 10.89 -1.50
CA SER A 17 -13.17 10.90 -0.13
C SER A 17 -13.43 12.30 0.42
N TYR A 18 -13.14 13.36 -0.34
CA TYR A 18 -13.39 14.74 0.04
C TYR A 18 -13.37 15.64 -1.19
N ALA A 19 -13.94 16.85 -1.06
CA ALA A 19 -13.77 17.91 -2.04
C ALA A 19 -13.24 19.18 -1.38
N VAL A 20 -12.56 20.00 -2.15
CA VAL A 20 -12.04 21.30 -1.72
C VAL A 20 -12.61 22.37 -2.63
N CYS A 21 -13.34 23.32 -2.06
CA CYS A 21 -13.78 24.54 -2.76
C CYS A 21 -12.79 25.67 -2.47
N TYR A 22 -12.32 26.32 -3.50
CA TYR A 22 -11.39 27.44 -3.41
C TYR A 22 -11.59 28.38 -4.60
N SER A 23 -11.07 29.60 -4.49
CA SER A 23 -11.03 30.52 -5.62
C SER A 23 -9.64 30.52 -6.23
N GLU A 24 -9.55 30.38 -7.54
CA GLU A 24 -8.29 30.44 -8.27
C GLU A 24 -8.16 31.80 -8.97
N TYR A 25 -7.02 32.47 -8.77
CA TYR A 25 -6.70 33.72 -9.44
C TYR A 25 -6.37 33.46 -10.92
N CYS A 26 -7.04 34.14 -11.83
CA CYS A 26 -6.91 33.98 -13.27
C CYS A 26 -6.11 35.09 -13.96
N GLY A 27 -5.70 36.15 -13.25
CA GLY A 27 -4.85 37.20 -13.78
C GLY A 27 -3.43 36.75 -14.08
N GLU A 28 -2.66 37.59 -14.74
CA GLU A 28 -1.26 37.33 -15.04
C GLU A 28 -0.44 37.10 -13.77
N ARG A 29 0.16 35.93 -13.67
CA ARG A 29 1.08 35.61 -12.55
C ARG A 29 2.51 35.89 -13.00
N THR A 30 3.13 36.92 -12.44
CA THR A 30 4.58 37.04 -12.46
C THR A 30 5.14 35.90 -11.58
N ARG A 31 5.62 34.83 -12.22
CA ARG A 31 6.30 33.75 -11.51
C ARG A 31 7.68 34.21 -11.07
N SER A 32 7.82 34.65 -9.84
CA SER A 32 9.14 34.59 -9.19
C SER A 32 9.47 33.14 -8.93
N ARG A 33 10.40 32.55 -9.66
CA ARG A 33 11.06 31.32 -9.21
C ARG A 33 11.79 31.64 -7.93
N SER A 34 11.34 31.12 -6.79
CA SER A 34 12.15 31.17 -5.60
C SER A 34 13.34 30.23 -5.82
N ASP A 35 14.56 30.76 -5.79
CA ASP A 35 15.83 30.01 -5.89
C ASP A 35 16.02 29.01 -4.72
N ASN A 36 15.15 29.06 -3.73
CA ASN A 36 15.14 28.20 -2.54
C ASN A 36 14.72 26.74 -2.77
N CYS A 37 14.31 26.35 -3.99
CA CYS A 37 13.88 24.95 -4.24
C CYS A 37 15.03 23.94 -4.09
N ASN A 38 16.24 24.31 -4.49
CA ASN A 38 17.41 23.40 -4.44
C ASN A 38 17.94 23.22 -3.02
N GLU A 39 17.98 24.29 -2.22
CA GLU A 39 18.38 24.23 -0.82
C GLU A 39 17.43 23.39 0.03
N ASN A 40 16.13 23.47 -0.24
CA ASN A 40 15.13 22.64 0.42
C ASN A 40 15.28 21.14 0.08
N LEU A 41 15.74 20.79 -1.13
CA LEU A 41 16.04 19.42 -1.52
C LEU A 41 17.26 18.87 -0.78
N ILE A 42 18.31 19.70 -0.58
CA ILE A 42 19.51 19.32 0.14
C ILE A 42 19.24 19.15 1.64
N ARG A 43 18.40 20.00 2.23
CA ARG A 43 18.01 19.94 3.66
C ARG A 43 17.09 18.76 3.98
N ASN A 44 16.29 18.29 3.03
CA ASN A 44 15.37 17.17 3.21
C ASN A 44 16.04 15.83 2.89
N LYS A 45 17.15 15.50 3.56
CA LYS A 45 17.74 14.15 3.50
C LYS A 45 16.70 13.12 3.96
N HIS A 46 16.63 12.01 3.23
CA HIS A 46 15.74 10.90 3.55
C HIS A 46 16.12 10.30 4.91
N THR A 47 15.19 10.36 5.85
CA THR A 47 15.40 9.93 7.25
C THR A 47 15.15 8.45 7.49
N GLY A 48 14.82 7.67 6.45
CA GLY A 48 14.36 6.29 6.59
C GLY A 48 12.89 6.16 7.01
N GLU A 49 12.20 7.28 7.23
CA GLU A 49 10.81 7.35 7.62
C GLU A 49 9.94 8.02 6.55
N MET A 50 8.66 7.69 6.55
CA MET A 50 7.72 8.32 5.65
C MET A 50 7.30 9.70 6.15
N SER A 51 7.49 10.73 5.32
CA SER A 51 7.00 12.07 5.62
C SER A 51 5.46 12.11 5.64
N LYS A 52 4.88 13.07 6.38
CA LYS A 52 3.41 13.31 6.39
C LYS A 52 2.85 13.51 4.96
N LYS A 53 3.62 14.14 4.07
CA LYS A 53 3.24 14.34 2.66
C LYS A 53 3.22 13.03 1.89
N ALA A 54 4.19 12.14 2.11
CA ALA A 54 4.22 10.79 1.51
C ALA A 54 3.02 9.95 1.95
N VAL A 55 2.73 9.93 3.25
CA VAL A 55 1.56 9.26 3.83
C VAL A 55 0.27 9.76 3.18
N LYS A 56 0.09 11.09 3.06
CA LYS A 56 -1.09 11.68 2.41
C LYS A 56 -1.21 11.23 0.94
N ARG A 57 -0.10 11.20 0.19
CA ARG A 57 -0.11 10.73 -1.21
C ARG A 57 -0.53 9.26 -1.32
N LEU A 58 -0.05 8.40 -0.43
CA LEU A 58 -0.44 6.99 -0.40
C LEU A 58 -1.93 6.81 -0.10
N TYR A 59 -2.46 7.56 0.87
CA TYR A 59 -3.90 7.52 1.16
C TYR A 59 -4.76 7.97 -0.02
N VAL A 60 -4.35 9.03 -0.72
CA VAL A 60 -5.07 9.49 -1.92
C VAL A 60 -5.01 8.43 -3.03
N ALA A 61 -3.85 7.82 -3.26
CA ALA A 61 -3.71 6.74 -4.23
C ALA A 61 -4.55 5.51 -3.87
N LEU A 62 -4.59 5.17 -2.58
CA LEU A 62 -5.42 4.07 -2.08
C LEU A 62 -6.92 4.38 -2.26
N ASP A 63 -7.35 5.61 -1.99
CA ASP A 63 -8.73 6.03 -2.21
C ASP A 63 -9.10 5.89 -3.70
N TRP A 64 -8.22 6.29 -4.61
CA TRP A 64 -8.42 6.09 -6.05
C TRP A 64 -8.49 4.60 -6.43
N MET A 65 -7.58 3.78 -5.91
CA MET A 65 -7.64 2.33 -6.13
C MET A 65 -8.97 1.71 -5.68
N LEU A 66 -9.42 2.08 -4.48
CA LEU A 66 -10.68 1.59 -3.92
C LEU A 66 -11.89 2.02 -4.75
N LEU A 67 -11.86 3.26 -5.26
CA LEU A 67 -12.93 3.82 -6.07
C LEU A 67 -13.02 3.14 -7.44
N CYS A 68 -11.88 2.95 -8.11
CA CYS A 68 -11.80 2.36 -9.44
C CYS A 68 -11.89 0.82 -9.41
N ALA A 69 -11.68 0.18 -8.25
CA ALA A 69 -11.70 -1.26 -8.15
C ALA A 69 -13.08 -1.84 -8.52
N ARG A 70 -13.08 -2.84 -9.39
CA ARG A 70 -14.28 -3.64 -9.73
C ARG A 70 -14.36 -4.84 -8.81
N LYS A 71 -15.58 -5.30 -8.54
CA LYS A 71 -15.77 -6.65 -8.02
C LYS A 71 -15.25 -7.65 -9.08
N LYS A 72 -14.35 -8.52 -8.66
CA LYS A 72 -13.78 -9.56 -9.54
C LYS A 72 -14.10 -10.93 -8.96
N SER A 73 -14.40 -11.88 -9.84
CA SER A 73 -14.42 -13.30 -9.49
C SER A 73 -13.02 -13.87 -9.70
N ALA A 74 -12.50 -14.65 -8.77
CA ALA A 74 -11.27 -15.39 -8.96
C ALA A 74 -11.63 -16.72 -9.68
N ASP A 75 -11.17 -16.90 -10.91
CA ASP A 75 -11.48 -18.05 -11.76
C ASP A 75 -11.13 -19.41 -11.13
N HIS A 76 -10.22 -19.43 -10.15
CA HIS A 76 -9.74 -20.64 -9.50
C HIS A 76 -10.55 -21.09 -8.27
N VAL A 77 -11.56 -20.34 -7.84
CA VAL A 77 -12.41 -20.69 -6.69
C VAL A 77 -13.77 -21.23 -7.12
N ILE A 78 -13.92 -21.50 -8.41
CA ILE A 78 -15.15 -22.04 -9.02
C ILE A 78 -15.61 -23.37 -8.39
N ARG A 79 -14.72 -24.10 -7.71
CA ARG A 79 -15.10 -25.32 -6.97
C ARG A 79 -15.82 -25.08 -5.65
N SER A 80 -15.83 -23.84 -5.13
CA SER A 80 -16.38 -23.48 -3.82
C SER A 80 -17.34 -22.27 -3.83
N GLY A 81 -17.79 -21.81 -4.99
CA GLY A 81 -18.65 -20.63 -5.14
C GLY A 81 -17.90 -19.36 -5.52
N SER A 82 -18.64 -18.34 -5.96
CA SER A 82 -18.07 -17.07 -6.45
C SER A 82 -17.30 -16.33 -5.35
N PHE A 83 -16.03 -16.06 -5.61
CA PHE A 83 -15.16 -15.29 -4.73
C PHE A 83 -15.07 -13.86 -5.24
N ASN A 84 -15.84 -12.95 -4.66
CA ASN A 84 -15.85 -11.55 -5.02
C ASN A 84 -14.82 -10.77 -4.20
N PHE A 85 -13.86 -10.12 -4.86
CA PHE A 85 -12.90 -9.21 -4.24
C PHE A 85 -12.69 -7.97 -5.12
N LYS A 86 -12.23 -6.89 -4.50
CA LYS A 86 -11.86 -5.65 -5.23
C LYS A 86 -10.37 -5.44 -5.27
N LEU A 87 -9.71 -5.60 -4.14
CA LEU A 87 -8.27 -5.46 -3.98
C LEU A 87 -7.72 -6.66 -3.22
N SER A 88 -6.46 -6.96 -3.44
CA SER A 88 -5.72 -7.92 -2.63
C SER A 88 -4.51 -7.28 -1.98
N MET A 89 -4.13 -7.79 -0.81
CA MET A 89 -2.89 -7.45 -0.14
C MET A 89 -1.95 -8.64 -0.23
N LEU A 90 -0.76 -8.39 -0.73
CA LEU A 90 0.32 -9.36 -0.86
C LEU A 90 1.48 -8.95 0.01
N THR A 91 2.06 -9.92 0.69
CA THR A 91 3.32 -9.76 1.41
C THR A 91 4.38 -10.64 0.75
N LEU A 92 5.57 -10.08 0.50
CA LEU A 92 6.73 -10.81 -0.01
C LEU A 92 7.86 -10.75 1.01
N THR A 93 8.42 -11.92 1.35
CA THR A 93 9.41 -12.09 2.43
C THR A 93 10.60 -12.92 1.94
N LEU A 94 11.77 -12.68 2.50
CA LEU A 94 12.96 -13.49 2.28
C LEU A 94 12.95 -14.71 3.22
N PRO A 95 13.26 -15.93 2.75
CA PRO A 95 13.23 -17.15 3.58
C PRO A 95 14.49 -17.35 4.44
N ALA A 96 15.54 -16.59 4.17
CA ALA A 96 16.82 -16.64 4.86
C ALA A 96 17.34 -15.23 5.16
N ALA A 97 18.46 -15.12 5.87
CA ALA A 97 19.12 -13.85 6.12
C ALA A 97 19.41 -13.11 4.82
N GLN A 98 19.22 -11.80 4.84
CA GLN A 98 19.39 -10.96 3.65
C GLN A 98 20.86 -10.96 3.20
N MET A 99 21.10 -11.37 1.95
CA MET A 99 22.43 -11.47 1.34
C MET A 99 22.75 -10.28 0.42
N HIS A 100 21.73 -9.60 -0.10
CA HIS A 100 21.88 -8.50 -1.04
C HIS A 100 21.42 -7.18 -0.43
N THR A 101 21.88 -6.05 -0.99
CA THR A 101 21.40 -4.72 -0.56
C THR A 101 19.92 -4.53 -0.86
N ASP A 102 19.26 -3.65 -0.10
CA ASP A 102 17.84 -3.33 -0.34
C ASP A 102 17.60 -2.80 -1.75
N LEU A 103 18.57 -2.03 -2.28
CA LEU A 103 18.48 -1.50 -3.64
C LEU A 103 18.50 -2.63 -4.68
N TYR A 104 19.38 -3.62 -4.50
CA TYR A 104 19.44 -4.79 -5.37
C TYR A 104 18.11 -5.57 -5.35
N ILE A 105 17.60 -5.90 -4.16
CA ILE A 105 16.37 -6.66 -4.00
C ILE A 105 15.18 -5.94 -4.64
N LYS A 106 15.08 -4.61 -4.47
CA LYS A 106 14.03 -3.81 -5.13
C LYS A 106 14.17 -3.78 -6.65
N LYS A 107 15.40 -3.51 -7.14
CA LYS A 107 15.64 -3.30 -8.56
C LYS A 107 15.59 -4.61 -9.35
N MET A 108 16.16 -5.68 -8.81
CA MET A 108 16.25 -6.97 -9.50
C MET A 108 15.05 -7.85 -9.18
N MET A 109 14.82 -8.17 -7.92
CA MET A 109 13.85 -9.19 -7.51
C MET A 109 12.40 -8.68 -7.51
N LEU A 110 12.12 -7.55 -6.80
CA LEU A 110 10.75 -7.00 -6.75
C LEU A 110 10.29 -6.53 -8.13
N ASN A 111 11.17 -5.88 -8.91
CA ASN A 111 10.82 -5.42 -10.25
C ASN A 111 10.57 -6.58 -11.22
N GLU A 112 11.32 -7.69 -11.11
CA GLU A 112 11.05 -8.91 -11.87
C GLU A 112 9.70 -9.49 -11.53
N PHE A 113 9.37 -9.62 -10.22
CA PHE A 113 8.05 -10.04 -9.76
C PHE A 113 6.93 -9.18 -10.36
N LEU A 114 7.05 -7.85 -10.26
CA LEU A 114 6.07 -6.91 -10.80
C LEU A 114 5.97 -6.99 -12.34
N THR A 115 7.07 -7.29 -13.02
CA THR A 115 7.09 -7.44 -14.47
C THR A 115 6.33 -8.70 -14.89
N ILE A 116 6.56 -9.83 -14.21
CA ILE A 116 5.82 -11.06 -14.43
C ILE A 116 4.34 -10.86 -14.11
N ALA A 117 4.02 -10.21 -12.99
CA ALA A 117 2.65 -9.94 -12.59
C ALA A 117 1.90 -9.07 -13.62
N ARG A 118 2.56 -8.06 -14.19
CA ARG A 118 1.99 -7.23 -15.27
C ARG A 118 1.77 -8.02 -16.55
N LYS A 119 2.76 -8.78 -17.00
CA LYS A 119 2.69 -9.52 -18.27
C LYS A 119 1.72 -10.69 -18.19
N LYS A 120 1.80 -11.50 -17.13
CA LYS A 120 1.04 -12.77 -17.04
C LYS A 120 -0.37 -12.60 -16.47
N TYR A 121 -0.54 -11.69 -15.52
CA TYR A 121 -1.80 -11.51 -14.80
C TYR A 121 -2.46 -10.15 -15.07
N ASN A 122 -1.89 -9.36 -15.99
CA ASN A 122 -2.39 -8.04 -16.34
C ASN A 122 -2.61 -7.14 -15.09
N LEU A 123 -1.63 -7.11 -14.21
CA LEU A 123 -1.62 -6.21 -13.05
C LEU A 123 -1.40 -4.77 -13.54
N GLN A 124 -2.41 -3.91 -13.39
CA GLN A 124 -2.34 -2.53 -13.88
C GLN A 124 -1.95 -1.56 -12.76
N ASN A 125 -2.63 -1.69 -11.60
CA ASN A 125 -2.48 -0.76 -10.51
C ASN A 125 -2.00 -1.46 -9.25
N TYR A 126 -0.96 -0.89 -8.66
CA TYR A 126 -0.41 -1.40 -7.42
C TYR A 126 0.26 -0.28 -6.62
N ILE A 127 0.30 -0.51 -5.32
CA ILE A 127 1.07 0.28 -4.36
C ILE A 127 1.96 -0.72 -3.63
N TRP A 128 3.23 -0.40 -3.44
CA TRP A 128 4.05 -1.19 -2.54
C TRP A 128 4.76 -0.33 -1.52
N LYS A 129 5.03 -0.91 -0.37
CA LYS A 129 5.88 -0.39 0.69
C LYS A 129 6.89 -1.44 1.11
N ALA A 130 8.13 -1.00 1.31
CA ALA A 130 9.20 -1.78 1.90
C ALA A 130 9.38 -1.40 3.36
N GLU A 131 9.64 -2.40 4.20
CA GLU A 131 10.03 -2.21 5.60
C GLU A 131 11.04 -3.28 6.01
N LYS A 132 11.74 -3.07 7.12
CA LYS A 132 12.61 -4.09 7.71
C LYS A 132 11.83 -4.89 8.74
N GLN A 133 12.01 -6.21 8.72
CA GLN A 133 11.57 -7.09 9.79
C GLN A 133 12.54 -7.02 10.98
N GLY A 134 12.14 -7.53 12.14
CA GLY A 134 12.98 -7.56 13.33
C GLY A 134 14.32 -8.30 13.14
N ASN A 135 14.38 -9.25 12.20
CA ASN A 135 15.62 -9.92 11.81
C ASN A 135 16.51 -9.12 10.82
N GLY A 136 16.09 -7.91 10.43
CA GLY A 136 16.80 -7.04 9.50
C GLY A 136 16.53 -7.30 8.02
N ASN A 137 15.77 -8.32 7.67
CA ASN A 137 15.41 -8.59 6.28
C ASN A 137 14.44 -7.54 5.74
N ILE A 138 14.61 -7.18 4.47
CA ILE A 138 13.61 -6.37 3.76
C ILE A 138 12.35 -7.21 3.49
N HIS A 139 11.21 -6.53 3.59
CA HIS A 139 9.90 -7.12 3.48
C HIS A 139 8.99 -6.16 2.71
N PHE A 140 8.15 -6.67 1.83
CA PHE A 140 7.30 -5.86 0.98
C PHE A 140 5.83 -6.14 1.26
N HIS A 141 5.08 -5.06 1.47
CA HIS A 141 3.63 -5.06 1.43
C HIS A 141 3.16 -4.46 0.13
N LEU A 142 2.36 -5.20 -0.63
CA LEU A 142 1.81 -4.75 -1.89
C LEU A 142 0.29 -4.75 -1.84
N ILE A 143 -0.32 -3.71 -2.38
CA ILE A 143 -1.75 -3.63 -2.64
C ILE A 143 -1.91 -3.76 -4.15
N LEU A 144 -2.68 -4.75 -4.58
CA LEU A 144 -2.85 -5.10 -5.97
C LEU A 144 -4.31 -4.91 -6.39
N ASP A 145 -4.54 -4.46 -7.62
CA ASP A 145 -5.88 -4.37 -8.21
C ASP A 145 -6.40 -5.72 -8.72
N LYS A 146 -5.60 -6.79 -8.59
CA LYS A 146 -5.96 -8.17 -8.95
C LYS A 146 -5.62 -9.14 -7.83
N TYR A 147 -6.38 -10.24 -7.77
CA TYR A 147 -5.99 -11.40 -6.98
C TYR A 147 -5.25 -12.37 -7.89
N ILE A 148 -4.06 -12.73 -7.50
CA ILE A 148 -3.28 -13.79 -8.14
C ILE A 148 -3.31 -14.99 -7.20
N PHE A 149 -3.54 -16.17 -7.75
CA PHE A 149 -3.67 -17.38 -6.94
C PHE A 149 -2.39 -17.62 -6.11
N TYR A 150 -2.56 -17.95 -4.83
CA TYR A 150 -1.45 -18.00 -3.88
C TYR A 150 -0.32 -18.95 -4.28
N LYS A 151 -0.63 -20.10 -4.92
CA LYS A 151 0.38 -21.04 -5.41
C LYS A 151 1.21 -20.43 -6.54
N ASP A 152 0.60 -19.65 -7.43
CA ASP A 152 1.31 -18.99 -8.52
C ASP A 152 2.24 -17.90 -7.98
N ILE A 153 1.78 -17.09 -7.04
CA ILE A 153 2.60 -16.08 -6.39
C ILE A 153 3.80 -16.74 -5.70
N ASN A 154 3.55 -17.77 -4.91
CA ASN A 154 4.60 -18.49 -4.18
C ASN A 154 5.62 -19.09 -5.17
N ARG A 155 5.17 -19.72 -6.26
CA ARG A 155 6.04 -20.25 -7.29
C ARG A 155 6.88 -19.17 -7.95
N ILE A 156 6.26 -18.04 -8.37
CA ILE A 156 6.98 -16.95 -9.03
C ILE A 156 8.03 -16.37 -8.08
N TRP A 157 7.63 -16.06 -6.84
CA TRP A 157 8.56 -15.45 -5.89
C TRP A 157 9.68 -16.41 -5.50
N ASN A 158 9.39 -17.70 -5.27
CA ASN A 158 10.41 -18.70 -4.97
C ASN A 158 11.37 -18.94 -6.14
N ASN A 159 10.93 -18.89 -7.39
CA ASN A 159 11.81 -18.96 -8.54
C ASN A 159 12.79 -17.78 -8.56
N ILE A 160 12.29 -16.56 -8.35
CA ILE A 160 13.14 -15.35 -8.23
C ILE A 160 14.13 -15.52 -7.07
N LEU A 161 13.64 -15.94 -5.88
CA LEU A 161 14.49 -16.21 -4.73
C LEU A 161 15.56 -17.28 -5.02
N GLY A 162 15.21 -18.29 -5.80
CA GLY A 162 16.11 -19.35 -6.24
C GLY A 162 17.25 -18.84 -7.12
N THR A 163 16.92 -18.03 -8.13
CA THR A 163 17.90 -17.37 -9.02
C THR A 163 18.90 -16.53 -8.25
N HIS A 164 18.49 -15.94 -7.13
CA HIS A 164 19.34 -15.10 -6.28
C HIS A 164 19.91 -15.83 -5.04
N GLY A 165 19.88 -17.17 -5.01
CA GLY A 165 20.55 -17.99 -4.00
C GLY A 165 19.82 -18.12 -2.66
N TYR A 166 18.70 -17.43 -2.43
CA TYR A 166 17.97 -17.46 -1.15
C TYR A 166 17.35 -18.83 -0.84
N ILE A 167 16.93 -19.58 -1.85
CA ILE A 167 16.39 -20.93 -1.66
C ILE A 167 17.48 -21.89 -1.19
N ASN A 168 18.68 -21.81 -1.77
CA ASN A 168 19.82 -22.64 -1.36
C ASN A 168 20.22 -22.32 0.10
N LYS A 169 20.26 -21.03 0.45
CA LYS A 169 20.56 -20.61 1.83
C LYS A 169 19.49 -21.04 2.82
N TYR A 170 18.23 -20.98 2.41
CA TYR A 170 17.13 -21.50 3.22
C TYR A 170 17.26 -23.01 3.44
N LYS A 171 17.53 -23.78 2.38
CA LYS A 171 17.75 -25.23 2.43
C LYS A 171 18.87 -25.57 3.41
N GLU A 172 20.05 -24.98 3.23
CA GLU A 172 21.20 -25.15 4.13
C GLU A 172 20.84 -24.91 5.60
N ASN A 173 20.15 -23.80 5.89
CA ASN A 173 19.72 -23.46 7.24
C ASN A 173 18.75 -24.52 7.84
N GLN A 174 17.85 -25.08 7.02
CA GLN A 174 16.90 -26.09 7.47
C GLN A 174 17.57 -27.45 7.69
N GLU A 175 18.47 -27.84 6.78
CA GLU A 175 19.28 -29.07 6.91
C GLU A 175 20.14 -29.03 8.18
N ASN A 176 20.82 -27.93 8.42
CA ASN A 176 21.61 -27.72 9.64
C ASN A 176 20.74 -27.76 10.90
N LYS A 177 19.59 -27.06 10.90
CA LYS A 177 18.65 -27.05 12.02
C LYS A 177 18.12 -28.45 12.35
N HIS A 178 17.92 -29.27 11.35
CA HIS A 178 17.29 -30.58 11.44
C HIS A 178 18.26 -31.74 11.18
N ALA A 179 19.57 -31.52 11.34
CA ALA A 179 20.61 -32.52 11.08
C ALA A 179 20.41 -33.82 11.87
N LEU A 180 19.89 -33.71 13.11
CA LEU A 180 19.56 -34.85 13.99
C LEU A 180 18.05 -35.22 13.98
N GLY A 181 17.32 -34.79 12.91
CA GLY A 181 15.87 -35.00 12.81
C GLY A 181 15.07 -33.76 13.21
N PHE A 182 13.79 -33.94 13.53
CA PHE A 182 12.90 -32.84 13.88
C PHE A 182 13.33 -32.10 15.15
N ALA A 183 13.74 -30.84 15.00
CA ALA A 183 14.03 -29.93 16.09
C ALA A 183 12.83 -29.00 16.35
N PHE A 184 12.26 -29.08 17.57
CA PHE A 184 11.16 -28.18 17.97
C PHE A 184 11.70 -26.88 18.56
N ASP A 185 11.27 -25.74 17.97
CA ASP A 185 11.59 -24.42 18.47
C ASP A 185 10.49 -23.92 19.45
N LYS A 186 10.83 -23.84 20.72
CA LYS A 186 9.94 -23.38 21.79
C LYS A 186 9.77 -21.85 21.83
N SER A 187 10.64 -21.08 21.17
CA SER A 187 10.65 -19.62 21.20
C SER A 187 9.56 -18.97 20.32
N THR A 188 8.84 -19.79 19.56
CA THR A 188 7.85 -19.32 18.60
C THR A 188 6.48 -19.06 19.23
N ASN A 189 5.64 -18.27 18.55
CA ASN A 189 4.31 -17.92 19.03
C ASN A 189 3.36 -19.14 19.10
N LYS A 190 2.22 -19.01 19.83
CA LYS A 190 1.22 -20.07 20.02
C LYS A 190 0.66 -20.70 18.74
N ARG A 191 0.66 -19.94 17.61
CA ARG A 191 0.17 -20.45 16.31
C ARG A 191 1.17 -21.40 15.65
N TRP A 192 2.46 -21.24 15.94
CA TRP A 192 3.54 -22.07 15.42
C TRP A 192 3.94 -23.15 16.42
N ASN A 193 2.95 -23.88 16.91
CA ASN A 193 3.11 -24.95 17.91
C ASN A 193 3.85 -26.18 17.33
N LYS A 194 4.15 -27.16 18.20
CA LYS A 194 4.88 -28.39 17.82
C LYS A 194 4.26 -29.11 16.62
N THR A 195 2.93 -29.21 16.57
CA THR A 195 2.21 -29.88 15.48
C THR A 195 2.39 -29.13 14.14
N ALA A 196 2.29 -27.80 14.16
CA ALA A 196 2.50 -26.98 12.97
C ALA A 196 3.95 -27.06 12.49
N GLN A 197 4.93 -27.02 13.40
CA GLN A 197 6.34 -27.19 13.08
C GLN A 197 6.66 -28.58 12.52
N LEU A 198 6.10 -29.64 13.11
CA LEU A 198 6.27 -31.01 12.61
C LEU A 198 5.68 -31.17 11.19
N LYS A 199 4.50 -30.58 10.94
CA LYS A 199 3.91 -30.57 9.59
C LYS A 199 4.80 -29.87 8.58
N ALA A 200 5.35 -28.71 8.95
CA ALA A 200 6.28 -27.95 8.12
C ALA A 200 7.57 -28.73 7.86
N TYR A 201 8.13 -29.39 8.89
CA TYR A 201 9.29 -30.27 8.76
C TYR A 201 9.04 -31.40 7.77
N LYS A 202 7.94 -32.17 7.95
CA LYS A 202 7.58 -33.25 7.01
C LYS A 202 7.44 -32.77 5.57
N ASN A 203 6.83 -31.62 5.38
CA ASN A 203 6.73 -31.01 4.04
C ASN A 203 8.10 -30.57 3.51
N GLY A 204 8.95 -30.01 4.36
CA GLY A 204 10.31 -29.60 4.02
C GLY A 204 11.15 -30.79 3.56
N VAL A 205 11.16 -31.88 4.31
CA VAL A 205 11.85 -33.14 3.93
C VAL A 205 11.35 -33.63 2.57
N ARG A 206 10.03 -33.70 2.37
CA ARG A 206 9.42 -34.13 1.10
C ARG A 206 9.82 -33.27 -0.08
N THR A 207 10.04 -31.98 0.10
CA THR A 207 10.39 -31.01 -0.95
C THR A 207 11.89 -30.71 -0.99
N HIS A 208 12.71 -31.43 -0.24
CA HIS A 208 14.14 -31.15 -0.06
C HIS A 208 14.41 -29.67 0.28
N TRP A 209 13.51 -29.06 1.06
CA TRP A 209 13.54 -27.66 1.49
C TRP A 209 13.60 -26.63 0.34
N GLN A 210 13.26 -27.05 -0.87
CA GLN A 210 13.30 -26.17 -2.05
C GLN A 210 12.06 -25.30 -2.27
N GLN A 211 11.00 -25.54 -1.49
CA GLN A 211 9.70 -24.85 -1.62
C GLN A 211 9.23 -24.20 -0.32
N PRO A 212 9.89 -23.14 0.15
CA PRO A 212 9.41 -22.46 1.35
C PRO A 212 8.03 -21.84 1.09
N THR A 213 7.08 -22.10 2.01
CA THR A 213 5.69 -21.61 1.88
C THR A 213 5.48 -20.25 2.53
N ALA A 214 6.33 -19.87 3.50
CA ALA A 214 6.21 -18.63 4.26
C ALA A 214 6.80 -17.39 3.56
N THR A 215 7.23 -17.51 2.29
CA THR A 215 7.80 -16.40 1.53
C THR A 215 6.77 -15.44 0.98
N THR A 216 5.52 -15.88 0.90
CA THR A 216 4.42 -15.09 0.36
C THR A 216 3.15 -15.28 1.17
N ASP A 217 2.39 -14.21 1.33
CA ASP A 217 1.07 -14.22 1.94
C ASP A 217 0.15 -13.29 1.17
N ILE A 218 -0.99 -13.78 0.70
CA ILE A 218 -1.96 -12.99 -0.06
C ILE A 218 -3.36 -13.10 0.55
N HIS A 219 -3.95 -11.94 0.79
CA HIS A 219 -5.31 -11.80 1.30
C HIS A 219 -6.18 -11.01 0.32
N SER A 220 -7.37 -11.52 0.05
CA SER A 220 -8.38 -10.74 -0.64
C SER A 220 -9.11 -9.82 0.33
N LEU A 221 -9.37 -8.59 -0.08
CA LEU A 221 -10.09 -7.62 0.72
C LEU A 221 -11.58 -7.68 0.39
N LYS A 222 -12.34 -8.41 1.20
CA LYS A 222 -13.78 -8.64 1.00
C LYS A 222 -14.64 -7.43 1.35
N LYS A 223 -14.28 -6.64 2.38
CA LYS A 223 -15.05 -5.50 2.89
C LYS A 223 -14.29 -4.19 2.69
N ILE A 224 -14.82 -3.32 1.84
CA ILE A 224 -14.18 -2.04 1.49
C ILE A 224 -14.14 -1.06 2.65
N THR A 225 -15.15 -1.04 3.52
CA THR A 225 -15.23 -0.12 4.65
C THR A 225 -14.04 -0.23 5.59
N ASN A 226 -13.51 -1.43 5.79
CA ASN A 226 -12.34 -1.69 6.62
C ASN A 226 -11.04 -1.73 5.82
N ALA A 227 -11.12 -1.81 4.48
CA ALA A 227 -9.96 -1.95 3.62
C ALA A 227 -9.02 -0.74 3.72
N LYS A 228 -9.55 0.47 3.74
CA LYS A 228 -8.73 1.70 3.84
C LYS A 228 -7.96 1.76 5.15
N ALA A 229 -8.60 1.52 6.28
CA ALA A 229 -7.96 1.51 7.59
C ALA A 229 -6.95 0.37 7.70
N TYR A 230 -7.33 -0.82 7.24
CA TYR A 230 -6.46 -1.99 7.23
C TYR A 230 -5.21 -1.77 6.36
N LEU A 231 -5.37 -1.35 5.11
CA LEU A 231 -4.28 -1.10 4.18
C LEU A 231 -3.45 0.10 4.61
N GLY A 232 -4.12 1.16 5.12
CA GLY A 232 -3.45 2.34 5.65
C GLY A 232 -2.44 1.96 6.73
N LYS A 233 -2.80 1.06 7.66
CA LYS A 233 -1.90 0.58 8.71
C LYS A 233 -0.60 0.02 8.15
N TYR A 234 -0.66 -0.76 7.07
CA TYR A 234 0.54 -1.38 6.47
C TYR A 234 1.36 -0.41 5.64
N VAL A 235 0.71 0.48 4.87
CA VAL A 235 1.45 1.38 3.98
C VAL A 235 1.95 2.66 4.67
N THR A 236 1.45 2.98 5.88
CA THR A 236 1.84 4.21 6.59
C THR A 236 2.60 3.96 7.88
N LYS A 237 2.71 2.69 8.33
CA LYS A 237 3.43 2.35 9.56
C LYS A 237 4.92 2.67 9.39
N ASN A 238 5.47 3.47 10.29
CA ASN A 238 6.92 3.61 10.43
C ASN A 238 7.49 2.48 11.30
N PRO A 239 8.77 2.14 11.16
CA PRO A 239 9.42 1.17 12.04
C PRO A 239 9.26 1.60 13.51
N ASP A 240 8.90 0.65 14.35
CA ASP A 240 8.81 0.88 15.80
C ASP A 240 10.22 0.76 16.43
N VAL A 241 10.98 1.82 16.24
CA VAL A 241 12.37 1.92 16.75
C VAL A 241 12.40 1.78 18.27
N ASN A 242 11.42 2.35 18.98
CA ASN A 242 11.43 2.34 20.44
C ASN A 242 11.26 0.93 21.01
N THR A 243 10.31 0.16 20.48
CA THR A 243 10.11 -1.24 20.87
C THR A 243 11.35 -2.09 20.59
N GLU A 244 11.99 -1.91 19.44
CA GLU A 244 13.22 -2.65 19.14
C GLU A 244 14.40 -2.19 20.02
N VAL A 245 14.57 -0.90 20.25
CA VAL A 245 15.58 -0.38 21.20
C VAL A 245 15.39 -0.99 22.58
N SER A 246 14.14 -1.04 23.08
CA SER A 246 13.86 -1.67 24.39
C SER A 246 14.28 -3.14 24.43
N LYS A 247 14.01 -3.92 23.38
CA LYS A 247 14.45 -5.33 23.32
C LYS A 247 15.98 -5.47 23.38
N TYR A 248 16.71 -4.66 22.61
CA TYR A 248 18.17 -4.69 22.63
C TYR A 248 18.74 -4.19 23.96
N THR A 249 18.11 -3.20 24.57
CA THR A 249 18.46 -2.72 25.92
C THR A 249 18.29 -3.79 26.99
N GLU A 250 17.17 -4.52 26.97
CA GLU A 250 16.94 -5.64 27.88
C GLU A 250 17.92 -6.81 27.62
N MET A 251 18.25 -7.07 26.38
CA MET A 251 19.28 -8.08 26.04
C MET A 251 20.66 -7.66 26.56
N TYR A 252 21.04 -6.41 26.40
CA TYR A 252 22.29 -5.85 26.92
C TYR A 252 22.37 -6.03 28.45
N LYS A 253 21.32 -5.64 29.19
CA LYS A 253 21.26 -5.79 30.65
C LYS A 253 21.47 -7.25 31.09
N ARG A 254 20.83 -8.21 30.39
CA ARG A 254 20.97 -9.64 30.70
C ARG A 254 22.38 -10.16 30.45
N VAL A 255 22.98 -9.77 29.32
CA VAL A 255 24.34 -10.22 28.94
C VAL A 255 25.38 -9.66 29.91
N HIS A 256 25.29 -8.37 30.23
CA HIS A 256 26.29 -7.68 31.09
C HIS A 256 25.94 -7.71 32.57
N LYS A 257 24.77 -8.31 32.94
CA LYS A 257 24.29 -8.42 34.34
C LYS A 257 24.21 -7.06 35.05
N VAL A 258 23.74 -6.04 34.35
CA VAL A 258 23.61 -4.67 34.87
C VAL A 258 22.13 -4.27 34.95
N GLU A 259 21.78 -3.41 35.92
CA GLU A 259 20.41 -2.91 36.10
C GLU A 259 20.07 -1.80 35.09
N SER A 260 21.06 -1.02 34.67
CA SER A 260 20.89 0.06 33.72
C SER A 260 21.93 0.01 32.60
N VAL A 261 21.56 0.53 31.44
CA VAL A 261 22.49 0.68 30.31
C VAL A 261 23.11 2.08 30.37
N PRO A 262 24.45 2.19 30.34
CA PRO A 262 25.11 3.49 30.27
C PRO A 262 24.60 4.30 29.06
N PHE A 263 24.64 5.63 29.20
CA PHE A 263 24.05 6.52 28.17
C PHE A 263 24.74 6.37 26.81
N ALA A 264 26.04 6.18 26.77
CA ALA A 264 26.81 5.99 25.54
C ALA A 264 26.34 4.74 24.79
N GLU A 265 26.28 3.59 25.44
CA GLU A 265 25.84 2.32 24.90
C GLU A 265 24.37 2.36 24.49
N TYR A 266 23.53 3.07 25.25
CA TYR A 266 22.13 3.28 24.84
C TYR A 266 22.04 4.05 23.51
N GLN A 267 22.87 5.08 23.30
CA GLN A 267 22.91 5.82 22.04
C GLN A 267 23.45 4.97 20.89
N GLU A 268 24.42 4.12 21.15
CA GLU A 268 24.91 3.15 20.16
C GLU A 268 23.85 2.14 19.79
N ILE A 269 23.18 1.51 20.75
CA ILE A 269 22.03 0.61 20.51
C ILE A 269 20.98 1.29 19.68
N LYS A 270 20.61 2.52 20.04
CA LYS A 270 19.59 3.29 19.31
C LYS A 270 19.99 3.58 17.87
N THR A 271 21.25 3.93 17.65
CA THR A 271 21.80 4.21 16.32
C THR A 271 21.85 2.95 15.47
N GLU A 272 22.30 1.83 16.02
CA GLU A 272 22.38 0.55 15.34
C GLU A 272 20.98 0.00 15.01
N VAL A 273 20.02 0.09 15.93
CA VAL A 273 18.62 -0.28 15.67
C VAL A 273 18.02 0.56 14.55
N LYS A 274 18.24 1.88 14.57
CA LYS A 274 17.80 2.76 13.48
C LYS A 274 18.43 2.35 12.15
N ARG A 275 19.73 2.08 12.12
CA ARG A 275 20.43 1.59 10.94
C ARG A 275 19.87 0.28 10.44
N LYS A 276 19.63 -0.68 11.33
CA LYS A 276 19.09 -2.01 11.02
C LYS A 276 17.65 -1.94 10.48
N LEU A 277 16.83 -1.05 11.01
CA LEU A 277 15.43 -0.87 10.57
C LEU A 277 15.28 0.09 9.38
N SER A 278 16.35 0.78 9.00
CA SER A 278 16.35 1.70 7.87
C SER A 278 16.37 0.93 6.54
N VAL A 279 15.46 1.26 5.66
CA VAL A 279 15.40 0.73 4.29
C VAL A 279 16.13 1.68 3.36
N GLN A 280 17.12 1.19 2.62
CA GLN A 280 17.88 1.99 1.64
C GLN A 280 17.01 2.33 0.42
N GLY A 281 17.06 3.58 -0.05
CA GLY A 281 16.33 4.06 -1.22
C GLY A 281 14.82 4.19 -0.99
N ASN A 282 14.01 4.09 -2.03
CA ASN A 282 12.58 4.33 -1.95
C ASN A 282 11.88 3.38 -0.98
N LEU A 283 11.13 3.94 -0.03
CA LEU A 283 10.33 3.18 0.95
C LEU A 283 9.01 2.68 0.36
N TRP A 284 8.50 3.36 -0.66
CA TRP A 284 7.20 3.09 -1.25
C TRP A 284 7.16 3.51 -2.71
N TYR A 285 6.19 2.98 -3.43
CA TYR A 285 5.93 3.34 -4.82
C TYR A 285 4.45 3.17 -5.15
N ILE A 286 3.97 3.99 -6.05
CA ILE A 286 2.62 3.95 -6.63
C ILE A 286 2.80 3.73 -8.12
N SER A 287 2.06 2.77 -8.71
CA SER A 287 2.09 2.53 -10.16
C SER A 287 1.85 3.83 -10.95
N GLN A 288 2.49 3.94 -12.10
CA GLN A 288 2.46 5.18 -12.88
C GLN A 288 1.05 5.63 -13.26
N SER A 289 0.20 4.68 -13.67
CA SER A 289 -1.21 4.92 -13.95
C SER A 289 -1.93 5.57 -12.76
N LEU A 290 -1.76 4.98 -11.58
CA LEU A 290 -2.40 5.44 -10.35
C LEU A 290 -1.82 6.78 -9.86
N SER A 291 -0.51 7.01 -10.04
CA SER A 291 0.16 8.25 -9.62
C SER A 291 -0.24 9.48 -10.44
N LYS A 292 -0.72 9.27 -11.66
CA LYS A 292 -1.19 10.34 -12.57
C LYS A 292 -2.61 10.80 -12.26
N LEU A 293 -3.36 10.07 -11.44
CA LEU A 293 -4.73 10.46 -11.08
C LEU A 293 -4.74 11.74 -10.26
N LYS A 294 -5.52 12.70 -10.75
CA LYS A 294 -5.75 13.99 -10.08
C LYS A 294 -7.21 14.07 -9.64
N GLY A 295 -7.51 14.97 -8.70
CA GLY A 295 -8.89 15.33 -8.42
C GLY A 295 -9.54 15.99 -9.63
N ILE A 296 -10.84 15.80 -9.81
CA ILE A 296 -11.64 16.48 -10.81
C ILE A 296 -11.74 17.94 -10.39
N CYS A 297 -11.40 18.86 -11.27
CA CYS A 297 -11.54 20.30 -11.01
C CYS A 297 -12.63 20.84 -11.93
N ILE A 298 -13.67 21.43 -11.34
CA ILE A 298 -14.79 22.02 -12.05
C ILE A 298 -15.11 23.40 -11.47
N GLU A 299 -15.65 24.26 -12.30
CA GLU A 299 -16.17 25.54 -11.87
C GLU A 299 -17.44 25.39 -11.03
N ILE A 300 -17.60 26.20 -10.00
CA ILE A 300 -18.79 26.20 -9.16
C ILE A 300 -19.85 27.05 -9.83
N THR A 301 -20.66 26.42 -10.68
CA THR A 301 -21.86 27.03 -11.23
C THR A 301 -22.93 27.23 -10.16
N ASN A 302 -24.00 27.96 -10.47
CA ASN A 302 -25.11 28.16 -9.55
C ASN A 302 -25.73 26.81 -9.09
N GLU A 303 -25.83 25.82 -9.99
CA GLU A 303 -26.38 24.49 -9.71
C GLU A 303 -25.47 23.70 -8.78
N VAL A 304 -24.16 23.67 -9.04
CA VAL A 304 -23.15 23.03 -8.18
C VAL A 304 -23.12 23.73 -6.80
N GLY A 305 -23.22 25.05 -6.77
CA GLY A 305 -23.30 25.85 -5.56
C GLY A 305 -24.55 25.52 -4.72
N ALA A 306 -25.69 25.32 -5.34
CA ALA A 306 -26.91 24.90 -4.66
C ALA A 306 -26.77 23.52 -4.00
N GLU A 307 -26.20 22.52 -4.69
CA GLU A 307 -25.92 21.19 -4.14
C GLU A 307 -24.94 21.27 -2.95
N LEU A 308 -23.87 22.07 -3.06
CA LEU A 308 -22.90 22.28 -1.97
C LEU A 308 -23.54 22.97 -0.76
N ASN A 309 -24.42 23.93 -0.97
CA ASN A 309 -25.15 24.59 0.11
C ASN A 309 -26.13 23.63 0.79
N ALA A 310 -26.82 22.77 0.05
CA ALA A 310 -27.67 21.72 0.60
C ALA A 310 -26.85 20.72 1.44
N PHE A 311 -25.66 20.32 0.96
CA PHE A 311 -24.73 19.47 1.72
C PHE A 311 -24.30 20.16 3.03
N ARG A 312 -23.91 21.43 2.97
CA ARG A 312 -23.51 22.22 4.15
C ARG A 312 -24.59 22.29 5.20
N LYS A 313 -25.84 22.55 4.80
CA LYS A 313 -26.99 22.60 5.71
C LYS A 313 -27.23 21.25 6.41
N LYS A 314 -27.09 20.14 5.67
CA LYS A 314 -27.35 18.79 6.18
C LYS A 314 -26.20 18.19 7.01
N PHE A 315 -24.94 18.53 6.70
CA PHE A 315 -23.74 17.95 7.31
C PHE A 315 -22.76 19.03 7.78
N LYS A 316 -23.19 19.86 8.71
CA LYS A 316 -22.37 20.97 9.23
C LYS A 316 -21.01 20.49 9.79
N ASP A 317 -20.97 19.34 10.44
CA ASP A 317 -19.79 18.71 11.03
C ASP A 317 -18.82 18.13 10.00
N LYS A 318 -19.26 17.94 8.77
CA LYS A 318 -18.44 17.42 7.66
C LYS A 318 -17.81 18.51 6.80
N VAL A 319 -18.04 19.78 7.11
CA VAL A 319 -17.44 20.90 6.38
C VAL A 319 -16.43 21.61 7.30
N LEU A 320 -15.18 21.64 6.84
CA LEU A 320 -14.10 22.35 7.53
C LEU A 320 -13.74 23.60 6.73
N TYR A 321 -13.90 24.74 7.35
CA TYR A 321 -13.47 26.03 6.79
C TYR A 321 -12.02 26.31 7.13
N LYS A 322 -11.29 26.85 6.17
CA LYS A 322 -9.93 27.36 6.26
C LYS A 322 -9.92 28.75 5.64
N ASP A 323 -8.88 29.53 5.91
CA ASP A 323 -8.79 30.92 5.46
C ASP A 323 -9.03 31.12 3.97
N TYR A 324 -8.63 30.16 3.13
CA TYR A 324 -8.70 30.26 1.67
C TYR A 324 -9.50 29.15 1.00
N CYS A 325 -10.12 28.24 1.78
CA CYS A 325 -10.89 27.15 1.19
C CYS A 325 -11.89 26.54 2.16
N ALA A 326 -12.89 25.85 1.60
CA ALA A 326 -13.77 24.97 2.37
C ALA A 326 -13.54 23.52 1.95
N ILE A 327 -13.35 22.65 2.94
CA ILE A 327 -13.12 21.21 2.73
C ILE A 327 -14.40 20.47 3.10
N TYR A 328 -14.99 19.82 2.11
CA TYR A 328 -16.20 18.99 2.27
C TYR A 328 -15.78 17.54 2.43
N LYS A 329 -15.98 16.97 3.62
CA LYS A 329 -15.73 15.54 3.90
C LYS A 329 -16.96 14.72 3.54
N PHE A 330 -17.03 14.22 2.32
CA PHE A 330 -18.11 13.37 1.86
C PHE A 330 -17.60 12.07 1.26
N SER A 331 -18.40 11.02 1.34
CA SER A 331 -18.20 9.84 0.53
C SER A 331 -19.03 9.95 -0.74
N LEU A 332 -18.60 9.29 -1.83
CA LEU A 332 -19.40 9.25 -3.05
C LEU A 332 -20.78 8.63 -2.81
N LYS A 333 -20.91 7.71 -1.85
CA LYS A 333 -22.22 7.19 -1.42
C LYS A 333 -23.14 8.28 -0.87
N ASP A 334 -22.58 9.28 -0.16
CA ASP A 334 -23.38 10.39 0.38
C ASP A 334 -23.91 11.25 -0.77
N ILE A 335 -23.09 11.52 -1.80
CA ILE A 335 -23.53 12.28 -2.99
C ILE A 335 -24.69 11.59 -3.69
N PHE A 336 -24.57 10.30 -3.98
CA PHE A 336 -25.61 9.54 -4.68
C PHE A 336 -26.89 9.35 -3.84
N LYS A 337 -26.76 9.13 -2.53
CA LYS A 337 -27.92 8.98 -1.63
C LYS A 337 -28.72 10.28 -1.45
N LEU A 338 -28.08 11.43 -1.64
CA LEU A 338 -28.70 12.73 -1.44
C LEU A 338 -29.32 13.30 -2.73
N GLY A 339 -29.23 12.58 -3.84
CA GLY A 339 -29.78 13.01 -5.12
C GLY A 339 -29.03 14.19 -5.74
N TYR A 340 -27.75 14.36 -5.43
CA TYR A 340 -26.91 15.38 -6.05
C TYR A 340 -26.59 14.93 -7.48
N THR A 341 -27.37 15.43 -8.44
CA THR A 341 -27.32 14.95 -9.83
C THR A 341 -26.16 15.58 -10.60
N LYS A 342 -25.84 16.84 -10.38
CA LYS A 342 -24.77 17.54 -11.11
C LYS A 342 -23.38 17.08 -10.67
N ILE A 343 -23.05 17.18 -9.40
CA ILE A 343 -21.77 16.69 -8.86
C ILE A 343 -21.68 15.18 -9.07
N GLY A 344 -22.76 14.45 -8.80
CA GLY A 344 -22.82 12.99 -8.96
C GLY A 344 -22.63 12.54 -10.40
N GLY A 345 -23.21 13.22 -11.39
CA GLY A 345 -23.06 12.96 -12.82
C GLY A 345 -21.61 13.09 -13.27
N ILE A 346 -21.00 14.26 -13.00
CA ILE A 346 -19.60 14.54 -13.36
C ILE A 346 -18.65 13.49 -12.73
N VAL A 347 -18.85 13.16 -11.46
CA VAL A 347 -18.03 12.16 -10.77
C VAL A 347 -18.23 10.76 -11.35
N LYS A 348 -19.49 10.40 -11.69
CA LYS A 348 -19.80 9.11 -12.31
C LYS A 348 -19.13 8.97 -13.67
N ASP A 349 -19.22 9.97 -14.53
CA ASP A 349 -18.62 9.98 -15.86
C ASP A 349 -17.09 9.90 -15.79
N TYR A 350 -16.48 10.65 -14.88
CA TYR A 350 -15.05 10.57 -14.63
C TYR A 350 -14.62 9.16 -14.17
N ILE A 351 -15.35 8.55 -13.22
CA ILE A 351 -15.06 7.19 -12.75
C ILE A 351 -15.22 6.16 -13.85
N LEU A 352 -16.23 6.29 -14.69
CA LEU A 352 -16.44 5.40 -15.84
C LEU A 352 -15.29 5.55 -16.84
N GLY A 353 -14.87 6.77 -17.15
CA GLY A 353 -13.69 7.03 -17.96
C GLY A 353 -12.42 6.43 -17.40
N LEU A 354 -12.15 6.59 -16.08
CA LEU A 354 -11.02 5.96 -15.42
C LEU A 354 -11.09 4.44 -15.47
N ARG A 355 -12.26 3.85 -15.25
CA ARG A 355 -12.45 2.40 -15.31
C ARG A 355 -12.19 1.84 -16.69
N SER A 356 -12.56 2.53 -17.75
CA SER A 356 -12.26 2.11 -19.13
C SER A 356 -10.77 2.14 -19.43
N VAL A 357 -10.02 3.07 -18.84
CA VAL A 357 -8.56 3.13 -18.96
C VAL A 357 -7.87 2.01 -18.18
N PHE A 358 -8.32 1.76 -16.92
CA PHE A 358 -7.70 0.72 -16.08
C PHE A 358 -8.16 -0.70 -16.43
N TYR A 359 -9.33 -0.84 -17.00
CA TYR A 359 -9.96 -2.12 -17.33
C TYR A 359 -10.59 -2.01 -18.72
N PRO A 360 -9.80 -2.07 -19.81
CA PRO A 360 -10.32 -1.97 -21.16
C PRO A 360 -11.38 -3.03 -21.45
N PRO A 361 -12.35 -2.76 -22.33
CA PRO A 361 -13.52 -3.61 -22.59
C PRO A 361 -13.20 -5.07 -22.95
N GLY A 362 -12.08 -5.35 -23.57
CA GLY A 362 -11.61 -6.72 -23.90
C GLY A 362 -11.18 -7.57 -22.70
N GLU A 363 -11.10 -6.99 -21.49
CA GLU A 363 -10.77 -7.69 -20.25
C GLU A 363 -11.99 -8.04 -19.38
N LEU A 364 -13.21 -7.89 -19.88
CA LEU A 364 -14.39 -8.44 -19.25
C LEU A 364 -14.23 -9.96 -19.24
N THR A 365 -13.78 -10.50 -18.11
CA THR A 365 -13.82 -11.94 -17.88
C THR A 365 -15.28 -12.35 -17.97
N PHE A 366 -15.64 -13.00 -19.06
CA PHE A 366 -16.92 -13.69 -19.16
C PHE A 366 -17.00 -14.72 -18.03
N SER A 367 -18.15 -14.86 -17.42
CA SER A 367 -18.40 -16.03 -16.61
C SER A 367 -18.19 -17.27 -17.51
N PRO A 368 -17.88 -18.44 -16.95
CA PRO A 368 -17.75 -19.68 -17.74
C PRO A 368 -19.01 -20.02 -18.56
N LEU A 369 -20.12 -19.29 -18.32
CA LEU A 369 -21.41 -19.41 -19.01
C LEU A 369 -21.62 -18.33 -20.10
N GLY A 370 -20.60 -17.53 -20.43
CA GLY A 370 -20.68 -16.51 -21.50
C GLY A 370 -21.61 -15.32 -21.21
N ILE A 371 -22.09 -15.19 -19.96
CA ILE A 371 -22.99 -14.10 -19.56
C ILE A 371 -22.15 -12.89 -19.13
N PRO A 372 -22.31 -11.70 -19.75
CA PRO A 372 -21.64 -10.50 -19.26
C PRO A 372 -22.11 -10.19 -17.85
N LEU A 373 -21.15 -10.10 -16.91
CA LEU A 373 -21.47 -9.67 -15.54
C LEU A 373 -22.02 -8.24 -15.57
N PRO A 374 -23.16 -7.97 -14.91
CA PRO A 374 -23.75 -6.65 -14.90
C PRO A 374 -22.75 -5.61 -14.38
N LEU A 375 -22.67 -4.48 -15.07
CA LEU A 375 -21.74 -3.39 -14.82
C LEU A 375 -21.99 -2.66 -13.50
N PHE A 376 -23.11 -2.96 -12.82
CA PHE A 376 -23.57 -2.30 -11.61
C PHE A 376 -24.36 -3.26 -10.71
N ASP A 377 -23.90 -3.44 -9.50
CA ASP A 377 -24.65 -3.61 -8.26
C ASP A 377 -23.86 -3.00 -7.09
#